data_da92d3409c3af3b1e8ab0ca72f859a1d
#
_entry.id   da92d3409c3af3b1e8ab0ca72f859a1d
#
_cell.length_a   1.000
_cell.length_b   1.000
_cell.length_c   1.000
_cell.angle_alpha   90.00
_cell.angle_beta   90.00
_cell.angle_gamma   90.00
#
_symmetry.space_group_name_H-M   'P 1'
#
loop_
_entity.id
_entity.type
_entity.pdbx_description
1 polymer ?
#
loop_
_entity_poly.entity_id
_entity_poly.type
_entity_poly.pdbx_seq_one_letter_code
_entity_poly.pdbx_strand_id
1 'polypeptide(L)'
;MRPPAPPGGSPPRNFLLREVGPRLESPAFSTCQVDFYFVESENIVKIFCGSSNQPLAKSICASIGLELGDCTVDAFPDGETFVKINENVRGEDVFLVQSTSPPTNHHLMEMFIMMDALRRASASRITAVLPFYGYARQDRKDQPRVPITAKLVANLLVAAGANRVLTMDLHAQQIQGFFDIPVDHLYAAPVIYEYLKKKALTDLVVVSPDVGGLKMAHAYSTTLEVGLAIVAKRRKNATEVESMAVIGEIRGKNVLLVDDLTETAGTLTAAATLLRKKGAKKIYACVSHAILNEMGIQRLRKSNIDELITTDTVLRPAIDGVKITTLSVAGLLGEAIKRINSNSSVTSLFELKGSRTS
;
A
#
# COMPACT_ATOMS: atom_id res chain seq x y z
N MET A 1 8.25 -47.69 -20.49
CA MET A 1 9.11 -48.02 -19.36
C MET A 1 8.77 -47.09 -18.21
N ARG A 2 8.21 -47.63 -17.14
CA ARG A 2 7.93 -46.89 -15.90
C ARG A 2 9.16 -46.94 -15.00
N PRO A 3 9.53 -45.87 -14.28
CA PRO A 3 10.59 -45.94 -13.27
C PRO A 3 10.11 -46.66 -11.99
N PRO A 4 11.02 -47.29 -11.24
CA PRO A 4 10.67 -48.09 -10.06
C PRO A 4 10.34 -47.23 -8.83
N ALA A 5 9.47 -47.76 -7.95
CA ALA A 5 9.04 -47.18 -6.69
C ALA A 5 10.15 -47.22 -5.63
N PRO A 6 10.18 -46.24 -4.69
CA PRO A 6 11.15 -46.25 -3.58
C PRO A 6 10.75 -47.27 -2.47
N PRO A 7 11.75 -47.78 -1.72
CA PRO A 7 11.52 -48.81 -0.72
C PRO A 7 10.89 -48.24 0.57
N GLY A 8 10.10 -49.09 1.21
CA GLY A 8 9.27 -48.79 2.37
C GLY A 8 10.04 -48.38 3.62
N GLY A 9 9.54 -47.37 4.27
CA GLY A 9 9.96 -46.94 5.60
C GLY A 9 9.21 -47.73 6.68
N SER A 10 9.96 -48.21 7.66
CA SER A 10 9.49 -48.96 8.83
C SER A 10 8.70 -48.06 9.79
N PRO A 11 7.73 -48.64 10.57
CA PRO A 11 6.95 -47.81 11.50
C PRO A 11 7.72 -47.42 12.77
N PRO A 12 7.30 -46.38 13.49
CA PRO A 12 8.02 -45.88 14.67
C PRO A 12 7.92 -46.85 15.85
N ARG A 13 9.08 -47.07 16.48
CA ARG A 13 9.23 -47.91 17.66
C ARG A 13 8.55 -47.30 18.88
N ASN A 14 7.63 -48.04 19.50
CA ASN A 14 7.12 -47.79 20.83
C ASN A 14 8.25 -47.86 21.86
N PHE A 15 8.45 -46.78 22.61
CA PHE A 15 9.30 -46.80 23.80
C PHE A 15 8.48 -47.34 24.97
N LEU A 16 8.76 -48.59 25.38
CA LEU A 16 8.33 -49.14 26.63
C LEU A 16 9.13 -48.54 27.79
N LEU A 17 8.44 -47.91 28.73
CA LEU A 17 8.99 -47.51 30.02
C LEU A 17 9.32 -48.76 30.84
N ARG A 18 10.60 -48.96 31.19
CA ARG A 18 11.07 -49.91 32.16
C ARG A 18 11.01 -49.28 33.55
N GLU A 19 10.23 -49.89 34.43
CA GLU A 19 10.30 -49.62 35.87
C GLU A 19 11.64 -50.13 36.43
N VAL A 20 12.32 -49.25 37.18
CA VAL A 20 13.43 -49.63 38.07
C VAL A 20 13.17 -49.00 39.42
N GLY A 21 12.78 -49.79 40.43
CA GLY A 21 12.82 -49.37 41.84
C GLY A 21 14.25 -49.51 42.39
N PRO A 22 14.52 -49.24 43.70
CA PRO A 22 13.68 -48.89 44.81
C PRO A 22 14.01 -47.54 45.46
N ARG A 23 13.10 -47.06 46.35
CA ARG A 23 13.14 -45.86 47.15
C ARG A 23 14.42 -45.73 48.00
N LEU A 24 15.04 -44.56 47.94
CA LEU A 24 15.83 -43.99 49.00
C LEU A 24 15.08 -42.78 49.55
N GLU A 25 14.67 -42.87 50.80
CA GLU A 25 14.10 -41.75 51.56
C GLU A 25 15.21 -40.71 51.82
N SER A 26 14.95 -39.48 51.48
CA SER A 26 15.78 -38.32 51.82
C SER A 26 14.87 -37.11 52.07
N PRO A 27 15.25 -36.15 52.94
CA PRO A 27 14.34 -35.30 53.68
C PRO A 27 13.69 -34.21 52.85
N ALA A 28 12.51 -33.78 53.28
CA ALA A 28 11.61 -32.80 52.74
C ALA A 28 12.28 -31.58 52.07
N PHE A 29 12.35 -31.57 50.74
CA PHE A 29 12.38 -30.34 50.00
C PHE A 29 10.94 -29.92 49.72
N SER A 30 10.53 -28.77 50.30
CA SER A 30 9.32 -28.10 49.92
C SER A 30 9.38 -27.81 48.43
N THR A 31 8.62 -28.54 47.62
CA THR A 31 8.42 -28.26 46.21
C THR A 31 7.67 -26.92 46.11
N CYS A 32 8.44 -25.85 45.79
CA CYS A 32 7.84 -24.61 45.29
C CYS A 32 7.16 -24.98 43.97
N GLN A 33 5.86 -25.22 44.00
CA GLN A 33 5.04 -25.42 42.81
C GLN A 33 4.92 -24.03 42.17
N VAL A 34 5.73 -23.81 41.15
CA VAL A 34 5.59 -22.63 40.29
C VAL A 34 4.46 -22.97 39.30
N ASP A 35 3.26 -22.55 39.62
CA ASP A 35 2.16 -22.59 38.68
C ASP A 35 2.48 -21.64 37.53
N PHE A 36 2.93 -22.18 36.41
CA PHE A 36 3.00 -21.42 35.17
C PHE A 36 1.59 -21.23 34.67
N TYR A 37 1.00 -20.11 35.01
CA TYR A 37 -0.18 -19.63 34.29
C TYR A 37 0.27 -19.30 32.87
N PHE A 38 -0.03 -20.19 31.91
CA PHE A 38 -0.06 -19.80 30.50
C PHE A 38 -1.22 -18.81 30.35
N VAL A 39 -0.94 -17.55 30.50
CA VAL A 39 -1.80 -16.51 29.96
C VAL A 39 -1.71 -16.72 28.44
N GLU A 40 -2.77 -17.20 27.80
CA GLU A 40 -2.92 -17.05 26.36
C GLU A 40 -2.77 -15.54 26.12
N SER A 41 -1.60 -15.11 25.63
CA SER A 41 -1.41 -13.75 25.20
C SER A 41 -2.31 -13.60 23.98
N GLU A 42 -3.46 -12.95 24.14
CA GLU A 42 -4.11 -12.32 22.99
C GLU A 42 -3.01 -11.58 22.25
N ASN A 43 -2.74 -11.92 21.00
CA ASN A 43 -1.75 -11.24 20.17
C ASN A 43 -2.16 -9.77 20.09
N ILE A 44 -1.56 -8.94 20.95
CA ILE A 44 -1.88 -7.51 21.01
C ILE A 44 -1.31 -6.88 19.76
N VAL A 45 -2.16 -6.24 18.98
CA VAL A 45 -1.76 -5.44 17.83
C VAL A 45 -1.08 -4.18 18.30
N LYS A 46 0.14 -3.94 17.84
CA LYS A 46 0.86 -2.70 18.04
C LYS A 46 1.06 -1.98 16.72
N ILE A 47 0.68 -0.71 16.65
CA ILE A 47 0.83 0.10 15.44
C ILE A 47 1.77 1.26 15.72
N PHE A 48 2.89 1.29 15.02
CA PHE A 48 3.83 2.41 15.07
C PHE A 48 3.79 3.19 13.75
N CYS A 49 4.23 4.41 13.79
CA CYS A 49 4.30 5.28 12.61
C CYS A 49 5.62 6.04 12.59
N GLY A 50 6.24 6.10 11.42
CA GLY A 50 7.30 7.06 11.18
C GLY A 50 6.77 8.47 10.91
N SER A 51 7.64 9.36 10.45
CA SER A 51 7.35 10.78 10.33
C SER A 51 6.47 11.15 9.12
N SER A 52 6.38 10.28 8.10
CA SER A 52 5.84 10.65 6.78
C SER A 52 4.35 10.97 6.76
N ASN A 53 3.52 10.28 7.56
CA ASN A 53 2.06 10.45 7.52
C ASN A 53 1.39 10.06 8.85
N GLN A 54 1.74 10.74 9.92
CA GLN A 54 1.15 10.52 11.25
C GLN A 54 -0.37 10.73 11.30
N PRO A 55 -0.97 11.70 10.58
CA PRO A 55 -2.43 11.85 10.57
C PRO A 55 -3.15 10.60 10.06
N LEU A 56 -2.66 9.98 8.98
CA LEU A 56 -3.24 8.73 8.46
C LEU A 56 -3.09 7.60 9.49
N ALA A 57 -1.90 7.44 10.09
CA ALA A 57 -1.67 6.39 11.08
C ALA A 57 -2.59 6.53 12.31
N LYS A 58 -2.78 7.74 12.81
CA LYS A 58 -3.76 8.02 13.90
C LYS A 58 -5.18 7.66 13.48
N SER A 59 -5.56 8.00 12.24
CA SER A 59 -6.88 7.66 11.70
C SER A 59 -7.07 6.15 11.52
N ILE A 60 -6.01 5.40 11.13
CA ILE A 60 -6.02 3.95 11.08
C ILE A 60 -6.27 3.37 12.48
N CYS A 61 -5.51 3.79 13.49
CA CYS A 61 -5.70 3.35 14.87
C CYS A 61 -7.12 3.64 15.35
N ALA A 62 -7.61 4.86 15.17
CA ALA A 62 -8.96 5.26 15.57
C ALA A 62 -10.04 4.39 14.90
N SER A 63 -9.85 3.98 13.63
CA SER A 63 -10.81 3.15 12.88
C SER A 63 -10.99 1.75 13.45
N ILE A 64 -10.03 1.25 14.23
CA ILE A 64 -10.04 -0.09 14.84
C ILE A 64 -9.99 -0.06 16.37
N GLY A 65 -10.14 1.12 16.97
CA GLY A 65 -10.21 1.30 18.41
C GLY A 65 -8.89 1.15 19.14
N LEU A 66 -7.76 1.46 18.47
CA LEU A 66 -6.42 1.42 19.04
C LEU A 66 -5.79 2.81 19.09
N GLU A 67 -4.68 2.91 19.81
CA GLU A 67 -3.80 4.08 19.82
C GLU A 67 -2.47 3.75 19.14
N LEU A 68 -1.74 4.78 18.71
CA LEU A 68 -0.38 4.61 18.21
C LEU A 68 0.55 4.21 19.34
N GLY A 69 1.42 3.25 19.04
CA GLY A 69 2.51 2.87 19.89
C GLY A 69 3.49 4.03 20.13
N ASP A 70 4.01 4.13 21.34
CA ASP A 70 4.94 5.17 21.72
C ASP A 70 6.35 4.88 21.18
N CYS A 71 6.86 5.78 20.35
CA CYS A 71 8.23 5.75 19.85
C CYS A 71 8.75 7.18 19.65
N THR A 72 10.05 7.33 19.82
CA THR A 72 10.77 8.56 19.47
C THR A 72 11.40 8.37 18.11
N VAL A 73 11.08 9.27 17.17
CA VAL A 73 11.73 9.35 15.86
C VAL A 73 12.24 10.78 15.73
N ASP A 74 13.55 10.94 15.64
CA ASP A 74 14.25 12.22 15.62
C ASP A 74 15.49 12.14 14.72
N ALA A 75 16.24 13.21 14.62
CA ALA A 75 17.48 13.24 13.89
C ALA A 75 18.63 13.79 14.74
N PHE A 76 19.80 13.20 14.61
CA PHE A 76 21.04 13.78 15.12
C PHE A 76 21.39 15.08 14.36
N PRO A 77 22.25 15.95 14.94
CA PRO A 77 22.64 17.21 14.27
C PRO A 77 23.29 17.05 12.89
N ASP A 78 23.86 15.88 12.62
CA ASP A 78 24.46 15.51 11.32
C ASP A 78 23.43 14.98 10.30
N GLY A 79 22.16 14.81 10.75
CA GLY A 79 21.07 14.35 9.92
C GLY A 79 20.82 12.83 9.94
N GLU A 80 21.57 12.07 10.75
CA GLU A 80 21.27 10.65 10.95
C GLU A 80 19.98 10.47 11.75
N THR A 81 19.16 9.49 11.34
CA THR A 81 17.89 9.21 12.01
C THR A 81 18.10 8.48 13.33
N PHE A 82 17.52 9.01 14.40
CA PHE A 82 17.45 8.37 15.71
C PHE A 82 16.06 7.76 15.94
N VAL A 83 16.01 6.49 16.36
CA VAL A 83 14.78 5.80 16.71
C VAL A 83 14.90 5.13 18.07
N LYS A 84 13.85 5.28 18.89
CA LYS A 84 13.67 4.54 20.15
C LYS A 84 12.22 4.07 20.26
N ILE A 85 12.02 2.79 20.51
CA ILE A 85 10.73 2.22 20.87
C ILE A 85 10.57 2.36 22.38
N ASN A 86 9.55 3.06 22.84
CA ASN A 86 9.35 3.42 24.25
C ASN A 86 8.47 2.43 25.02
N GLU A 87 7.93 1.42 24.35
CA GLU A 87 7.10 0.39 24.98
C GLU A 87 7.59 -1.02 24.68
N ASN A 88 7.10 -1.99 25.45
CA ASN A 88 7.42 -3.38 25.24
C ASN A 88 6.69 -3.92 24.00
N VAL A 89 7.45 -4.50 23.06
CA VAL A 89 6.93 -5.12 21.82
C VAL A 89 7.33 -6.59 21.71
N ARG A 90 7.92 -7.17 22.76
CA ARG A 90 8.39 -8.54 22.76
C ARG A 90 7.23 -9.51 22.57
N GLY A 91 7.29 -10.30 21.50
CA GLY A 91 6.27 -11.29 21.15
C GLY A 91 5.04 -10.71 20.46
N GLU A 92 4.95 -9.39 20.27
CA GLU A 92 3.80 -8.70 19.70
C GLU A 92 3.79 -8.74 18.15
N ASP A 93 2.59 -8.62 17.58
CA ASP A 93 2.37 -8.41 16.15
C ASP A 93 2.39 -6.91 15.85
N VAL A 94 3.43 -6.45 15.19
CA VAL A 94 3.72 -5.03 14.97
C VAL A 94 3.44 -4.62 13.54
N PHE A 95 2.69 -3.54 13.37
CA PHE A 95 2.44 -2.87 12.09
C PHE A 95 3.14 -1.52 12.09
N LEU A 96 4.09 -1.34 11.18
CA LEU A 96 4.81 -0.09 11.00
C LEU A 96 4.27 0.67 9.79
N VAL A 97 3.56 1.78 10.05
CA VAL A 97 2.95 2.62 9.00
C VAL A 97 3.94 3.69 8.56
N GLN A 98 4.32 3.67 7.29
CA GLN A 98 5.19 4.68 6.69
C GLN A 98 4.93 4.82 5.19
N SER A 99 4.40 5.95 4.76
CA SER A 99 4.36 6.30 3.34
C SER A 99 5.76 6.68 2.88
N THR A 100 6.33 5.92 1.93
CA THR A 100 7.67 6.23 1.41
C THR A 100 7.60 7.29 0.30
N SER A 101 6.81 8.34 0.56
CA SER A 101 6.65 9.55 -0.25
C SER A 101 7.82 10.53 -0.04
N PRO A 102 7.93 11.61 -0.82
CA PRO A 102 8.98 12.61 -0.63
C PRO A 102 9.01 13.22 0.78
N PRO A 103 10.19 13.40 1.37
CA PRO A 103 11.52 13.03 0.86
C PRO A 103 11.78 11.51 0.96
N THR A 104 11.69 10.83 -0.18
CA THR A 104 11.59 9.36 -0.29
C THR A 104 12.75 8.62 0.40
N ASN A 105 13.99 9.08 0.20
CA ASN A 105 15.16 8.42 0.80
C ASN A 105 15.18 8.53 2.31
N HIS A 106 14.76 9.68 2.85
CA HIS A 106 14.64 9.90 4.29
C HIS A 106 13.61 8.93 4.90
N HIS A 107 12.39 8.89 4.35
CA HIS A 107 11.33 8.03 4.87
C HIS A 107 11.63 6.53 4.72
N LEU A 108 12.36 6.12 3.67
CA LEU A 108 12.83 4.76 3.53
C LEU A 108 13.87 4.41 4.60
N MET A 109 14.88 5.26 4.80
CA MET A 109 15.92 5.01 5.79
C MET A 109 15.32 4.97 7.21
N GLU A 110 14.45 5.92 7.54
CA GLU A 110 13.70 5.95 8.79
C GLU A 110 12.94 4.63 9.01
N MET A 111 12.22 4.16 8.00
CA MET A 111 11.48 2.90 8.06
C MET A 111 12.39 1.69 8.32
N PHE A 112 13.55 1.61 7.66
CA PHE A 112 14.51 0.52 7.87
C PHE A 112 15.05 0.52 9.30
N ILE A 113 15.40 1.68 9.83
CA ILE A 113 15.91 1.84 11.21
C ILE A 113 14.82 1.47 12.23
N MET A 114 13.58 1.90 12.01
CA MET A 114 12.44 1.54 12.89
C MET A 114 12.21 0.01 12.88
N MET A 115 12.26 -0.64 11.72
CA MET A 115 12.10 -2.09 11.63
C MET A 115 13.24 -2.84 12.34
N ASP A 116 14.48 -2.40 12.20
CA ASP A 116 15.61 -3.00 12.91
C ASP A 116 15.46 -2.83 14.44
N ALA A 117 15.01 -1.67 14.90
CA ALA A 117 14.73 -1.44 16.32
C ALA A 117 13.63 -2.38 16.84
N LEU A 118 12.53 -2.54 16.14
CA LEU A 118 11.44 -3.46 16.49
C LEU A 118 11.90 -4.91 16.50
N ARG A 119 12.69 -5.34 15.50
CA ARG A 119 13.27 -6.67 15.43
C ARG A 119 14.21 -6.95 16.61
N ARG A 120 15.07 -6.00 16.98
CA ARG A 120 15.98 -6.11 18.14
C ARG A 120 15.24 -6.06 19.46
N ALA A 121 14.07 -5.41 19.52
CA ALA A 121 13.16 -5.44 20.66
C ALA A 121 12.33 -6.74 20.74
N SER A 122 12.58 -7.70 19.84
CA SER A 122 11.94 -9.04 19.79
C SER A 122 10.45 -9.00 19.45
N ALA A 123 10.00 -8.09 18.59
CA ALA A 123 8.68 -8.19 17.98
C ALA A 123 8.54 -9.56 17.30
N SER A 124 7.38 -10.22 17.44
CA SER A 124 7.13 -11.55 16.88
C SER A 124 6.98 -11.50 15.36
N ARG A 125 6.25 -10.51 14.85
CA ARG A 125 6.04 -10.26 13.43
C ARG A 125 6.06 -8.76 13.18
N ILE A 126 6.69 -8.33 12.09
CA ILE A 126 6.70 -6.94 11.65
C ILE A 126 6.06 -6.87 10.27
N THR A 127 4.91 -6.20 10.18
CA THR A 127 4.24 -5.89 8.92
C THR A 127 4.58 -4.46 8.50
N ALA A 128 5.25 -4.32 7.35
CA ALA A 128 5.52 -3.03 6.73
C ALA A 128 4.24 -2.52 6.04
N VAL A 129 3.61 -1.49 6.60
CA VAL A 129 2.42 -0.84 6.02
C VAL A 129 2.87 0.37 5.24
N LEU A 130 2.82 0.24 3.90
CA LEU A 130 3.25 1.27 2.96
C LEU A 130 2.04 1.80 2.18
N PRO A 131 1.30 2.81 2.71
CA PRO A 131 0.20 3.41 1.97
C PRO A 131 0.62 3.92 0.59
N PHE A 132 1.86 4.39 0.47
CA PHE A 132 2.54 4.70 -0.78
C PHE A 132 3.92 4.02 -0.83
N TYR A 133 4.19 3.30 -1.92
CA TYR A 133 5.46 2.60 -2.17
C TYR A 133 6.36 3.46 -3.07
N GLY A 134 7.39 4.05 -2.50
CA GLY A 134 8.38 4.82 -3.23
C GLY A 134 9.19 3.96 -4.21
N TYR A 135 9.69 4.58 -5.29
CA TYR A 135 10.40 3.90 -6.38
C TYR A 135 9.59 2.88 -7.19
N ALA A 136 8.27 2.77 -7.00
CA ALA A 136 7.42 1.85 -7.75
C ALA A 136 7.49 2.04 -9.28
N ARG A 137 7.84 3.24 -9.77
CA ARG A 137 8.02 3.54 -11.19
C ARG A 137 9.32 2.99 -11.79
N GLN A 138 10.25 2.48 -10.96
CA GLN A 138 11.51 1.86 -11.37
C GLN A 138 11.42 0.34 -11.22
N ASP A 139 10.38 -0.25 -11.80
CA ASP A 139 10.04 -1.67 -11.71
C ASP A 139 10.69 -2.55 -12.77
N ARG A 140 11.30 -1.93 -13.79
CA ARG A 140 11.95 -2.60 -14.92
C ARG A 140 13.10 -1.79 -15.48
N LYS A 141 13.93 -2.41 -16.28
CA LYS A 141 14.93 -1.71 -17.08
C LYS A 141 14.27 -1.18 -18.34
N ASP A 142 14.10 0.12 -18.43
CA ASP A 142 13.58 0.84 -19.62
C ASP A 142 14.69 1.26 -20.58
N GLN A 143 15.96 1.18 -20.12
CA GLN A 143 17.16 1.45 -20.90
C GLN A 143 18.36 0.65 -20.34
N PRO A 144 19.47 0.56 -21.09
CA PRO A 144 20.67 -0.14 -20.62
C PRO A 144 21.27 0.49 -19.35
N ARG A 145 21.79 -0.34 -18.45
CA ARG A 145 22.58 0.05 -17.26
C ARG A 145 21.83 0.84 -16.20
N VAL A 146 20.50 0.73 -16.15
CA VAL A 146 19.66 1.28 -15.08
C VAL A 146 19.33 0.22 -14.04
N PRO A 147 19.07 0.59 -12.77
CA PRO A 147 18.64 -0.34 -11.73
C PRO A 147 17.17 -0.75 -11.90
N ILE A 148 16.75 -1.74 -11.11
CA ILE A 148 15.35 -2.02 -10.78
C ILE A 148 15.17 -1.64 -9.31
N THR A 149 14.98 -0.36 -9.04
CA THR A 149 15.02 0.17 -7.66
C THR A 149 13.84 -0.31 -6.83
N ALA A 150 12.69 -0.60 -7.46
CA ALA A 150 11.56 -1.22 -6.76
C ALA A 150 11.94 -2.59 -6.14
N LYS A 151 12.76 -3.41 -6.84
CA LYS A 151 13.27 -4.68 -6.30
C LYS A 151 14.32 -4.44 -5.20
N LEU A 152 15.19 -3.44 -5.36
CA LEU A 152 16.16 -3.09 -4.32
C LEU A 152 15.47 -2.71 -3.01
N VAL A 153 14.44 -1.84 -3.08
CA VAL A 153 13.65 -1.45 -1.91
C VAL A 153 12.97 -2.66 -1.27
N ALA A 154 12.39 -3.57 -2.07
CA ALA A 154 11.80 -4.80 -1.56
C ALA A 154 12.82 -5.64 -0.76
N ASN A 155 14.02 -5.83 -1.30
CA ASN A 155 15.09 -6.57 -0.62
C ASN A 155 15.53 -5.88 0.69
N LEU A 156 15.63 -4.55 0.70
CA LEU A 156 16.01 -3.79 1.89
C LEU A 156 14.95 -3.86 2.99
N LEU A 157 13.65 -3.83 2.64
CA LEU A 157 12.55 -4.03 3.60
C LEU A 157 12.65 -5.40 4.29
N VAL A 158 12.88 -6.46 3.51
CA VAL A 158 13.06 -7.82 4.05
C VAL A 158 14.32 -7.90 4.94
N ALA A 159 15.43 -7.34 4.48
CA ALA A 159 16.69 -7.33 5.25
C ALA A 159 16.57 -6.56 6.57
N ALA A 160 15.80 -5.46 6.58
CA ALA A 160 15.52 -4.67 7.79
C ALA A 160 14.63 -5.41 8.80
N GLY A 161 13.87 -6.43 8.37
CA GLY A 161 13.08 -7.26 9.28
C GLY A 161 11.60 -7.37 8.95
N ALA A 162 11.14 -6.91 7.79
CA ALA A 162 9.75 -7.11 7.38
C ALA A 162 9.44 -8.60 7.20
N ASN A 163 8.34 -9.06 7.80
CA ASN A 163 7.80 -10.41 7.62
C ASN A 163 6.61 -10.44 6.65
N ARG A 164 6.00 -9.26 6.41
CA ARG A 164 4.86 -9.05 5.52
C ARG A 164 4.86 -7.60 5.04
N VAL A 165 4.28 -7.36 3.89
CA VAL A 165 4.03 -6.01 3.36
C VAL A 165 2.52 -5.84 3.15
N LEU A 166 1.99 -4.70 3.60
CA LEU A 166 0.66 -4.21 3.27
C LEU A 166 0.82 -2.90 2.51
N THR A 167 0.33 -2.83 1.28
CA THR A 167 0.49 -1.64 0.43
C THR A 167 -0.75 -1.35 -0.40
N MET A 168 -0.79 -0.19 -1.05
CA MET A 168 -1.96 0.25 -1.83
C MET A 168 -1.53 0.75 -3.22
N ASP A 169 -2.34 0.41 -4.23
CA ASP A 169 -2.23 0.88 -5.63
C ASP A 169 -0.78 0.98 -6.14
N LEU A 170 -0.08 -0.15 -6.14
CA LEU A 170 1.26 -0.23 -6.73
C LEU A 170 1.21 0.18 -8.21
N HIS A 171 2.13 1.06 -8.63
CA HIS A 171 2.26 1.50 -10.01
C HIS A 171 2.34 0.32 -11.00
N ALA A 172 3.01 -0.75 -10.60
CA ALA A 172 3.09 -1.99 -11.34
C ALA A 172 2.75 -3.16 -10.41
N GLN A 173 1.64 -3.87 -10.69
CA GLN A 173 1.15 -4.96 -9.84
C GLN A 173 2.16 -6.09 -9.66
N GLN A 174 3.04 -6.32 -10.65
CA GLN A 174 4.11 -7.32 -10.59
C GLN A 174 5.17 -7.05 -9.52
N ILE A 175 5.22 -5.84 -8.92
CA ILE A 175 6.11 -5.54 -7.79
C ILE A 175 5.85 -6.48 -6.61
N GLN A 176 4.62 -6.99 -6.45
CA GLN A 176 4.31 -8.01 -5.45
C GLN A 176 5.23 -9.25 -5.58
N GLY A 177 5.59 -9.64 -6.80
CA GLY A 177 6.52 -10.72 -7.07
C GLY A 177 8.00 -10.38 -6.83
N PHE A 178 8.33 -9.16 -6.41
CA PHE A 178 9.70 -8.80 -5.99
C PHE A 178 10.01 -9.18 -4.56
N PHE A 179 8.98 -9.55 -3.79
CA PHE A 179 9.11 -9.96 -2.40
C PHE A 179 9.08 -11.47 -2.28
N ASP A 180 9.94 -12.01 -1.40
CA ASP A 180 9.92 -13.40 -0.98
C ASP A 180 9.10 -13.61 0.32
N ILE A 181 8.39 -12.57 0.75
CA ILE A 181 7.46 -12.55 1.88
C ILE A 181 6.04 -12.19 1.38
N PRO A 182 4.99 -12.51 2.15
CA PRO A 182 3.61 -12.16 1.77
C PRO A 182 3.43 -10.67 1.53
N VAL A 183 2.67 -10.33 0.48
CA VAL A 183 2.28 -8.96 0.13
C VAL A 183 0.77 -8.88 -0.02
N ASP A 184 0.15 -8.04 0.79
CA ASP A 184 -1.26 -7.68 0.66
C ASP A 184 -1.35 -6.35 -0.09
N HIS A 185 -1.83 -6.39 -1.34
CA HIS A 185 -1.94 -5.23 -2.20
C HIS A 185 -3.39 -4.77 -2.29
N LEU A 186 -3.74 -3.71 -1.56
CA LEU A 186 -5.06 -3.10 -1.56
C LEU A 186 -5.25 -2.13 -2.73
N TYR A 187 -6.52 -1.80 -3.01
CA TYR A 187 -6.90 -0.78 -3.97
C TYR A 187 -7.71 0.31 -3.28
N ALA A 188 -7.44 1.58 -3.59
CA ALA A 188 -8.24 2.72 -3.10
C ALA A 188 -9.60 2.82 -3.80
N ALA A 189 -9.78 2.11 -4.89
CA ALA A 189 -10.98 2.12 -5.72
C ALA A 189 -12.29 2.00 -4.92
N PRO A 190 -12.47 1.11 -3.91
CA PRO A 190 -13.71 1.05 -3.13
C PRO A 190 -14.06 2.38 -2.44
N VAL A 191 -13.07 3.07 -1.88
CA VAL A 191 -13.25 4.37 -1.20
C VAL A 191 -13.63 5.45 -2.21
N ILE A 192 -12.98 5.43 -3.37
CA ILE A 192 -13.22 6.38 -4.46
C ILE A 192 -14.62 6.17 -5.06
N TYR A 193 -15.06 4.92 -5.25
CA TYR A 193 -16.41 4.62 -5.77
C TYR A 193 -17.51 5.09 -4.86
N GLU A 194 -17.38 4.89 -3.56
CA GLU A 194 -18.36 5.39 -2.59
C GLU A 194 -18.52 6.92 -2.66
N TYR A 195 -17.41 7.62 -2.85
CA TYR A 195 -17.45 9.08 -3.07
C TYR A 195 -18.11 9.45 -4.39
N LEU A 196 -17.76 8.81 -5.50
CA LEU A 196 -18.31 9.09 -6.82
C LEU A 196 -19.82 8.77 -6.89
N LYS A 197 -20.26 7.70 -6.23
CA LYS A 197 -21.68 7.36 -6.07
C LYS A 197 -22.47 8.47 -5.36
N LYS A 198 -21.93 8.98 -4.24
CA LYS A 198 -22.55 10.09 -3.50
C LYS A 198 -22.57 11.38 -4.32
N LYS A 199 -21.58 11.58 -5.17
CA LYS A 199 -21.48 12.75 -6.05
C LYS A 199 -22.50 12.72 -7.20
N ALA A 200 -23.03 11.56 -7.56
CA ALA A 200 -24.09 11.33 -8.55
C ALA A 200 -23.83 12.07 -9.88
N LEU A 201 -22.65 11.89 -10.46
CA LEU A 201 -22.28 12.51 -11.74
C LEU A 201 -23.08 11.91 -12.89
N THR A 202 -23.87 12.73 -13.58
CA THR A 202 -24.64 12.33 -14.78
C THR A 202 -23.75 12.38 -16.03
N ASP A 203 -24.11 11.61 -17.06
CA ASP A 203 -23.41 11.59 -18.35
C ASP A 203 -21.88 11.43 -18.22
N LEU A 204 -21.46 10.54 -17.32
CA LEU A 204 -20.04 10.32 -17.00
C LEU A 204 -19.38 9.38 -18.01
N VAL A 205 -18.13 9.68 -18.37
CA VAL A 205 -17.22 8.80 -19.10
C VAL A 205 -15.91 8.72 -18.36
N VAL A 206 -15.42 7.52 -18.12
CA VAL A 206 -14.07 7.30 -17.58
C VAL A 206 -13.05 7.41 -18.71
N VAL A 207 -11.95 8.10 -18.45
CA VAL A 207 -10.90 8.30 -19.45
C VAL A 207 -9.55 7.92 -18.87
N SER A 208 -8.84 7.05 -19.59
CA SER A 208 -7.41 6.81 -19.35
C SER A 208 -6.58 7.94 -19.94
N PRO A 209 -5.69 8.60 -19.17
CA PRO A 209 -4.84 9.68 -19.70
C PRO A 209 -3.75 9.18 -20.64
N ASP A 210 -3.47 7.88 -20.65
CA ASP A 210 -2.54 7.20 -21.58
C ASP A 210 -2.86 5.70 -21.70
N VAL A 211 -2.05 4.96 -22.47
CA VAL A 211 -2.25 3.52 -22.70
C VAL A 211 -1.94 2.69 -21.46
N GLY A 212 -1.02 3.13 -20.61
CA GLY A 212 -0.60 2.42 -19.39
C GLY A 212 -1.73 2.28 -18.37
N GLY A 213 -2.54 3.33 -18.19
CA GLY A 213 -3.67 3.36 -17.26
C GLY A 213 -4.95 2.67 -17.74
N LEU A 214 -4.98 2.09 -18.98
CA LEU A 214 -6.21 1.58 -19.58
C LEU A 214 -6.90 0.49 -18.75
N LYS A 215 -6.13 -0.41 -18.14
CA LYS A 215 -6.69 -1.48 -17.28
C LYS A 215 -7.43 -0.91 -16.07
N MET A 216 -6.86 0.10 -15.43
CA MET A 216 -7.50 0.81 -14.32
C MET A 216 -8.76 1.53 -14.79
N ALA A 217 -8.68 2.30 -15.87
CA ALA A 217 -9.83 3.02 -16.44
C ALA A 217 -10.96 2.07 -16.82
N HIS A 218 -10.65 0.89 -17.37
CA HIS A 218 -11.64 -0.13 -17.68
C HIS A 218 -12.33 -0.64 -16.41
N ALA A 219 -11.59 -0.94 -15.34
CA ALA A 219 -12.17 -1.37 -14.06
C ALA A 219 -13.12 -0.30 -13.51
N TYR A 220 -12.73 0.98 -13.56
CA TYR A 220 -13.59 2.10 -13.16
C TYR A 220 -14.85 2.22 -14.02
N SER A 221 -14.73 2.14 -15.35
CA SER A 221 -15.88 2.26 -16.25
C SER A 221 -16.89 1.11 -16.05
N THR A 222 -16.40 -0.11 -15.85
CA THR A 222 -17.23 -1.29 -15.59
C THR A 222 -17.99 -1.16 -14.27
N THR A 223 -17.30 -0.76 -13.20
CA THR A 223 -17.93 -0.66 -11.87
C THR A 223 -18.91 0.52 -11.76
N LEU A 224 -18.63 1.61 -12.47
CA LEU A 224 -19.52 2.77 -12.51
C LEU A 224 -20.62 2.62 -13.58
N GLU A 225 -20.58 1.55 -14.39
CA GLU A 225 -21.51 1.29 -15.51
C GLU A 225 -21.55 2.45 -16.51
N VAL A 226 -20.39 3.04 -16.83
CA VAL A 226 -20.28 4.19 -17.72
C VAL A 226 -19.32 3.92 -18.89
N GLY A 227 -19.37 4.79 -19.90
CA GLY A 227 -18.49 4.70 -21.06
C GLY A 227 -17.00 4.79 -20.72
N LEU A 228 -16.15 4.24 -21.60
CA LEU A 228 -14.70 4.31 -21.52
C LEU A 228 -14.14 5.06 -22.73
N ALA A 229 -13.16 5.93 -22.50
CA ALA A 229 -12.38 6.55 -23.55
C ALA A 229 -10.89 6.56 -23.16
N ILE A 230 -10.01 6.84 -24.10
CA ILE A 230 -8.56 6.89 -23.90
C ILE A 230 -7.96 8.06 -24.63
N VAL A 231 -6.97 8.69 -24.00
CA VAL A 231 -6.07 9.65 -24.64
C VAL A 231 -4.85 8.88 -25.16
N ALA A 232 -4.74 8.72 -26.45
CA ALA A 232 -3.63 8.04 -27.11
C ALA A 232 -2.60 9.05 -27.63
N LYS A 233 -1.32 8.85 -27.31
CA LYS A 233 -0.22 9.59 -27.92
C LYS A 233 0.08 9.00 -29.27
N ARG A 234 0.03 9.80 -30.33
CA ARG A 234 0.33 9.39 -31.69
C ARG A 234 1.66 10.03 -32.12
N ARG A 235 2.70 9.22 -32.29
CA ARG A 235 3.93 9.68 -32.96
C ARG A 235 3.68 9.70 -34.45
N LYS A 236 3.81 10.87 -35.09
CA LYS A 236 3.65 10.96 -36.54
C LYS A 236 4.92 10.51 -37.28
N ASN A 237 6.11 10.83 -36.80
CA ASN A 237 7.42 10.40 -37.31
C ASN A 237 8.50 10.65 -36.24
N ALA A 238 9.75 10.20 -36.49
CA ALA A 238 10.89 10.35 -35.57
C ALA A 238 11.28 11.82 -35.26
N THR A 239 10.76 12.80 -36.01
CA THR A 239 11.09 14.23 -35.92
C THR A 239 9.89 15.14 -35.70
N GLU A 240 8.64 14.65 -35.73
CA GLU A 240 7.43 15.48 -35.58
C GLU A 240 6.75 15.34 -34.22
N VAL A 241 6.20 16.47 -33.74
CA VAL A 241 5.49 16.67 -32.48
C VAL A 241 4.44 15.59 -32.22
N GLU A 242 4.46 15.03 -31.01
CA GLU A 242 3.44 14.11 -30.49
C GLU A 242 2.05 14.74 -30.62
N SER A 243 1.21 14.22 -31.51
CA SER A 243 -0.21 14.55 -31.51
C SER A 243 -0.94 13.60 -30.56
N MET A 244 -1.80 14.15 -29.71
CA MET A 244 -2.68 13.38 -28.85
C MET A 244 -4.05 13.25 -29.51
N ALA A 245 -4.64 12.06 -29.47
CA ALA A 245 -5.99 11.77 -29.96
C ALA A 245 -6.85 11.19 -28.85
N VAL A 246 -8.14 11.49 -28.87
CA VAL A 246 -9.13 10.85 -28.00
C VAL A 246 -9.83 9.76 -28.79
N ILE A 247 -9.87 8.56 -28.25
CA ILE A 247 -10.62 7.43 -28.77
C ILE A 247 -11.78 7.18 -27.79
N GLY A 248 -12.99 7.22 -28.27
CA GLY A 248 -14.23 7.15 -27.47
C GLY A 248 -15.04 8.46 -27.51
N GLU A 249 -16.30 8.40 -27.09
CA GLU A 249 -17.25 9.51 -27.16
C GLU A 249 -17.26 10.30 -25.85
N ILE A 250 -16.83 11.57 -25.90
CA ILE A 250 -16.71 12.45 -24.72
C ILE A 250 -17.42 13.81 -24.90
N ARG A 251 -17.92 14.12 -26.09
CA ARG A 251 -18.52 15.43 -26.38
C ARG A 251 -19.80 15.64 -25.55
N GLY A 252 -19.89 16.75 -24.83
CA GLY A 252 -21.01 17.10 -23.99
C GLY A 252 -21.10 16.30 -22.68
N LYS A 253 -20.16 15.40 -22.41
CA LYS A 253 -20.16 14.53 -21.23
C LYS A 253 -19.24 15.04 -20.13
N ASN A 254 -19.52 14.63 -18.90
CA ASN A 254 -18.61 14.75 -17.78
C ASN A 254 -17.53 13.67 -17.90
N VAL A 255 -16.29 14.01 -17.61
CA VAL A 255 -15.14 13.12 -17.78
C VAL A 255 -14.47 12.88 -16.43
N LEU A 256 -14.14 11.62 -16.15
CA LEU A 256 -13.29 11.21 -15.03
C LEU A 256 -11.98 10.64 -15.57
N LEU A 257 -10.91 11.43 -15.52
CA LEU A 257 -9.55 10.95 -15.74
C LEU A 257 -9.13 10.09 -14.55
N VAL A 258 -8.60 8.89 -14.78
CA VAL A 258 -8.13 7.99 -13.70
C VAL A 258 -6.68 7.60 -13.93
N ASP A 259 -5.87 7.67 -12.86
CA ASP A 259 -4.46 7.26 -12.84
C ASP A 259 -4.09 6.75 -11.45
N ASP A 260 -2.96 6.06 -11.30
CA ASP A 260 -2.48 5.59 -10.00
C ASP A 260 -1.86 6.73 -9.18
N LEU A 261 -1.05 7.56 -9.82
CA LEU A 261 -0.34 8.65 -9.16
C LEU A 261 -0.18 9.90 -10.04
N THR A 262 0.06 11.02 -9.38
CA THR A 262 0.49 12.24 -10.07
C THR A 262 1.56 12.98 -9.26
N GLU A 263 2.59 13.45 -9.95
CA GLU A 263 3.69 14.24 -9.38
C GLU A 263 3.76 15.63 -10.04
N THR A 264 4.11 15.68 -11.31
CA THR A 264 4.19 16.91 -12.09
C THR A 264 2.88 17.31 -12.75
N ALA A 265 1.85 16.48 -12.64
CA ALA A 265 0.54 16.61 -13.26
C ALA A 265 0.55 16.82 -14.79
N GLY A 266 1.69 16.53 -15.46
CA GLY A 266 1.85 16.79 -16.88
C GLY A 266 0.88 16.00 -17.75
N THR A 267 0.80 14.69 -17.56
CA THR A 267 -0.09 13.78 -18.29
C THR A 267 -1.56 14.15 -18.07
N LEU A 268 -1.98 14.35 -16.82
CA LEU A 268 -3.35 14.71 -16.48
C LEU A 268 -3.79 16.04 -17.07
N THR A 269 -2.96 17.08 -16.95
CA THR A 269 -3.31 18.44 -17.44
C THR A 269 -3.30 18.52 -18.95
N ALA A 270 -2.39 17.81 -19.63
CA ALA A 270 -2.38 17.72 -21.09
C ALA A 270 -3.62 16.97 -21.62
N ALA A 271 -3.98 15.84 -20.99
CA ALA A 271 -5.20 15.12 -21.29
C ALA A 271 -6.44 16.01 -21.07
N ALA A 272 -6.54 16.68 -19.94
CA ALA A 272 -7.66 17.59 -19.64
C ALA A 272 -7.80 18.71 -20.66
N THR A 273 -6.70 19.29 -21.10
CA THR A 273 -6.70 20.33 -22.15
C THR A 273 -7.25 19.80 -23.47
N LEU A 274 -6.84 18.60 -23.88
CA LEU A 274 -7.34 17.96 -25.09
C LEU A 274 -8.84 17.63 -24.98
N LEU A 275 -9.25 17.05 -23.85
CA LEU A 275 -10.66 16.69 -23.61
C LEU A 275 -11.57 17.91 -23.61
N ARG A 276 -11.13 19.03 -23.04
CA ARG A 276 -11.85 20.30 -23.10
C ARG A 276 -11.99 20.80 -24.53
N LYS A 277 -10.93 20.76 -25.34
CA LYS A 277 -10.96 21.10 -26.79
C LYS A 277 -11.90 20.19 -27.58
N LYS A 278 -12.06 18.94 -27.15
CA LYS A 278 -12.97 17.95 -27.79
C LYS A 278 -14.42 18.05 -27.27
N GLY A 279 -14.72 19.01 -26.39
CA GLY A 279 -16.08 19.32 -25.94
C GLY A 279 -16.52 18.61 -24.68
N ALA A 280 -15.59 18.15 -23.83
CA ALA A 280 -15.92 17.67 -22.49
C ALA A 280 -16.55 18.79 -21.64
N LYS A 281 -17.61 18.47 -20.88
CA LYS A 281 -18.40 19.44 -20.09
C LYS A 281 -17.67 19.78 -18.77
N LYS A 282 -17.43 18.78 -17.92
CA LYS A 282 -16.62 18.90 -16.70
C LYS A 282 -15.53 17.83 -16.72
N ILE A 283 -14.41 18.12 -16.12
CA ILE A 283 -13.25 17.24 -16.11
C ILE A 283 -12.83 17.05 -14.65
N TYR A 284 -13.06 15.85 -14.14
CA TYR A 284 -12.57 15.38 -12.86
C TYR A 284 -11.30 14.55 -13.11
N ALA A 285 -10.32 14.66 -12.22
CA ALA A 285 -9.18 13.77 -12.20
C ALA A 285 -9.21 12.97 -10.89
N CYS A 286 -8.93 11.69 -10.96
CA CYS A 286 -8.86 10.81 -9.81
C CYS A 286 -7.53 10.07 -9.80
N VAL A 287 -6.78 10.19 -8.71
CA VAL A 287 -5.52 9.48 -8.52
C VAL A 287 -5.44 8.95 -7.08
N SER A 288 -4.91 7.76 -6.91
CA SER A 288 -4.70 7.21 -5.57
C SER A 288 -3.65 8.02 -4.82
N HIS A 289 -2.54 8.37 -5.47
CA HIS A 289 -1.39 9.02 -4.83
C HIS A 289 -1.08 10.40 -5.45
N ALA A 290 -1.40 11.47 -4.75
CA ALA A 290 -1.05 12.83 -5.18
C ALA A 290 0.27 13.27 -4.52
N ILE A 291 1.41 12.97 -5.17
CA ILE A 291 2.78 13.32 -4.70
C ILE A 291 3.19 14.73 -5.13
N LEU A 292 2.28 15.54 -5.51
CA LEU A 292 2.45 16.83 -6.19
C LEU A 292 3.66 17.63 -5.72
N ASN A 293 4.56 17.88 -6.66
CA ASN A 293 5.63 18.88 -6.51
C ASN A 293 5.12 20.27 -6.94
N GLU A 294 5.94 21.31 -6.74
CA GLU A 294 5.56 22.69 -7.07
C GLU A 294 5.14 22.88 -8.54
N MET A 295 5.83 22.20 -9.47
CA MET A 295 5.47 22.22 -10.89
C MET A 295 4.08 21.60 -11.12
N GLY A 296 3.77 20.50 -10.45
CA GLY A 296 2.46 19.85 -10.51
C GLY A 296 1.35 20.75 -10.01
N ILE A 297 1.58 21.43 -8.90
CA ILE A 297 0.65 22.41 -8.31
C ILE A 297 0.37 23.54 -9.29
N GLN A 298 1.43 24.14 -9.86
CA GLN A 298 1.28 25.24 -10.81
C GLN A 298 0.53 24.82 -12.09
N ARG A 299 0.78 23.60 -12.58
CA ARG A 299 0.05 23.06 -13.74
C ARG A 299 -1.42 22.81 -13.43
N LEU A 300 -1.74 22.26 -12.26
CA LEU A 300 -3.13 22.05 -11.84
C LEU A 300 -3.88 23.37 -11.72
N ARG A 301 -3.29 24.41 -11.14
CA ARG A 301 -3.90 25.75 -11.05
C ARG A 301 -4.29 26.33 -12.40
N LYS A 302 -3.51 26.04 -13.45
CA LYS A 302 -3.73 26.53 -14.83
C LYS A 302 -4.51 25.52 -15.69
N SER A 303 -4.91 24.38 -15.15
CA SER A 303 -5.50 23.30 -15.91
C SER A 303 -7.00 23.45 -16.13
N ASN A 304 -7.55 22.65 -17.01
CA ASN A 304 -8.99 22.49 -17.22
C ASN A 304 -9.62 21.41 -16.29
N ILE A 305 -8.93 21.00 -15.24
CA ILE A 305 -9.44 20.04 -14.26
C ILE A 305 -10.30 20.79 -13.26
N ASP A 306 -11.57 20.44 -13.21
CA ASP A 306 -12.55 21.06 -12.30
C ASP A 306 -12.37 20.59 -10.84
N GLU A 307 -11.88 19.37 -10.63
CA GLU A 307 -11.61 18.79 -9.32
C GLU A 307 -10.61 17.63 -9.42
N LEU A 308 -9.63 17.63 -8.53
CA LEU A 308 -8.74 16.50 -8.29
C LEU A 308 -9.26 15.70 -7.08
N ILE A 309 -9.58 14.43 -7.29
CA ILE A 309 -9.97 13.47 -6.24
C ILE A 309 -8.75 12.61 -5.95
N THR A 310 -8.36 12.49 -4.70
CA THR A 310 -7.20 11.68 -4.29
C THR A 310 -7.41 11.09 -2.91
N THR A 311 -6.45 10.29 -2.43
CA THR A 311 -6.49 9.72 -1.09
C THR A 311 -5.47 10.37 -0.17
N ASP A 312 -5.56 10.06 1.12
CA ASP A 312 -4.61 10.47 2.16
C ASP A 312 -3.41 9.53 2.30
N THR A 313 -3.14 8.66 1.31
CA THR A 313 -1.95 7.80 1.29
C THR A 313 -0.63 8.57 1.31
N VAL A 314 -0.64 9.80 0.83
CA VAL A 314 0.48 10.75 0.87
C VAL A 314 0.02 12.02 1.57
N LEU A 315 0.73 12.39 2.65
CA LEU A 315 0.46 13.64 3.33
C LEU A 315 0.89 14.82 2.44
N ARG A 316 0.02 15.78 2.29
CA ARG A 316 0.30 17.01 1.55
C ARG A 316 -0.37 18.20 2.24
N PRO A 317 0.21 19.41 2.13
CA PRO A 317 -0.43 20.63 2.60
C PRO A 317 -1.67 20.95 1.74
N ALA A 318 -2.53 21.82 2.26
CA ALA A 318 -3.60 22.42 1.47
C ALA A 318 -3.01 23.23 0.31
N ILE A 319 -3.66 23.17 -0.84
CA ILE A 319 -3.22 23.84 -2.07
C ILE A 319 -4.29 24.85 -2.49
N ASP A 320 -3.98 26.13 -2.38
CA ASP A 320 -4.88 27.19 -2.77
C ASP A 320 -5.06 27.22 -4.29
N GLY A 321 -6.28 27.58 -4.73
CA GLY A 321 -6.61 27.76 -6.15
C GLY A 321 -6.81 26.45 -6.93
N VAL A 322 -6.80 25.28 -6.27
CA VAL A 322 -7.15 24.00 -6.86
C VAL A 322 -8.17 23.29 -5.99
N LYS A 323 -9.30 22.89 -6.57
CA LYS A 323 -10.26 22.06 -5.84
C LYS A 323 -9.72 20.62 -5.72
N ILE A 324 -9.30 20.25 -4.53
CA ILE A 324 -8.82 18.91 -4.23
C ILE A 324 -9.69 18.29 -3.14
N THR A 325 -10.23 17.11 -3.43
CA THR A 325 -10.93 16.28 -2.47
C THR A 325 -10.07 15.10 -2.06
N THR A 326 -9.70 15.04 -0.78
CA THR A 326 -8.90 13.95 -0.22
C THR A 326 -9.82 12.98 0.51
N LEU A 327 -9.75 11.71 0.12
CA LEU A 327 -10.53 10.61 0.69
C LEU A 327 -9.63 9.82 1.64
N SER A 328 -10.12 9.49 2.82
CA SER A 328 -9.33 8.70 3.76
C SER A 328 -9.42 7.22 3.45
N VAL A 329 -8.26 6.57 3.41
CA VAL A 329 -8.12 5.10 3.29
C VAL A 329 -7.90 4.43 4.65
N ALA A 330 -7.99 5.19 5.73
CA ALA A 330 -7.72 4.71 7.08
C ALA A 330 -8.59 3.50 7.47
N GLY A 331 -9.89 3.55 7.20
CA GLY A 331 -10.80 2.43 7.50
C GLY A 331 -10.47 1.17 6.72
N LEU A 332 -10.03 1.30 5.46
CA LEU A 332 -9.64 0.15 4.63
C LEU A 332 -8.33 -0.48 5.12
N LEU A 333 -7.33 0.34 5.44
CA LEU A 333 -6.06 -0.12 6.01
C LEU A 333 -6.25 -0.71 7.41
N GLY A 334 -7.07 -0.09 8.26
CA GLY A 334 -7.38 -0.59 9.59
C GLY A 334 -8.05 -1.96 9.56
N GLU A 335 -9.04 -2.15 8.68
CA GLU A 335 -9.69 -3.45 8.50
C GLU A 335 -8.71 -4.52 7.98
N ALA A 336 -7.79 -4.15 7.08
CA ALA A 336 -6.76 -5.06 6.61
C ALA A 336 -5.80 -5.47 7.75
N ILE A 337 -5.35 -4.52 8.56
CA ILE A 337 -4.51 -4.77 9.74
C ILE A 337 -5.20 -5.73 10.71
N LYS A 338 -6.48 -5.47 11.03
CA LYS A 338 -7.27 -6.33 11.91
C LYS A 338 -7.36 -7.76 11.39
N ARG A 339 -7.62 -7.92 10.08
CA ARG A 339 -7.69 -9.26 9.45
C ARG A 339 -6.34 -9.97 9.41
N ILE A 340 -5.26 -9.27 9.09
CA ILE A 340 -3.91 -9.83 9.10
C ILE A 340 -3.55 -10.33 10.50
N ASN A 341 -3.83 -9.55 11.54
CA ASN A 341 -3.57 -9.95 12.91
C ASN A 341 -4.39 -11.18 13.32
N SER A 342 -5.68 -11.23 12.99
CA SER A 342 -6.56 -12.36 13.28
C SER A 342 -6.38 -13.54 12.31
N ASN A 343 -5.39 -13.52 11.42
CA ASN A 343 -5.17 -14.51 10.36
C ASN A 343 -6.41 -14.75 9.48
N SER A 344 -7.26 -13.73 9.34
CA SER A 344 -8.46 -13.76 8.51
C SER A 344 -8.16 -13.33 7.08
N SER A 345 -8.99 -13.75 6.11
CA SER A 345 -8.81 -13.40 4.71
C SER A 345 -9.00 -11.90 4.45
N VAL A 346 -8.07 -11.31 3.73
CA VAL A 346 -8.16 -9.93 3.22
C VAL A 346 -8.82 -9.85 1.83
N THR A 347 -9.11 -10.99 1.18
CA THR A 347 -9.57 -11.06 -0.22
C THR A 347 -10.82 -10.22 -0.47
N SER A 348 -11.79 -10.23 0.45
CA SER A 348 -13.02 -9.43 0.28
C SER A 348 -12.81 -7.91 0.36
N LEU A 349 -11.64 -7.45 0.75
CA LEU A 349 -11.28 -6.02 0.70
C LEU A 349 -10.88 -5.57 -0.71
N PHE A 350 -10.55 -6.51 -1.59
CA PHE A 350 -10.24 -6.24 -3.00
C PHE A 350 -11.51 -6.22 -3.87
N GLU A 351 -12.60 -6.82 -3.38
CA GLU A 351 -13.85 -6.92 -4.12
C GLU A 351 -14.66 -5.62 -3.99
N LEU A 352 -15.01 -5.07 -5.13
CA LEU A 352 -16.03 -4.02 -5.17
C LEU A 352 -17.38 -4.69 -4.89
N LYS A 353 -18.13 -4.18 -3.89
CA LYS A 353 -19.51 -4.63 -3.64
C LYS A 353 -20.31 -4.46 -4.93
N GLY A 354 -20.48 -5.53 -5.70
CA GLY A 354 -21.20 -5.52 -6.97
C GLY A 354 -20.52 -6.29 -8.10
N SER A 355 -19.20 -6.51 -8.07
CA SER A 355 -18.53 -7.38 -9.04
C SER A 355 -18.54 -8.83 -8.54
N ARG A 356 -19.65 -9.55 -8.78
CA ARG A 356 -19.58 -11.01 -8.78
C ARG A 356 -18.80 -11.40 -10.03
N THR A 357 -17.58 -11.88 -9.87
CA THR A 357 -16.89 -12.64 -10.90
C THR A 357 -17.71 -13.89 -11.15
N SER A 358 -18.36 -13.94 -12.32
CA SER A 358 -18.89 -15.16 -12.93
C SER A 358 -17.74 -16.03 -13.39
#